data_0bafcd7c5179f93bea5f3ebafc3a3c92
#
_entry.id   0bafcd7c5179f93bea5f3ebafc3a3c92
#
_cell.length_a   1.000
_cell.length_b   1.000
_cell.length_c   1.000
_cell.angle_alpha   90.00
_cell.angle_beta   90.00
_cell.angle_gamma   90.00
#
_symmetry.space_group_name_H-M   'P 1'
#
loop_
_entity.id
_entity.type
_entity.pdbx_description
1 polymer ?
#
loop_
_entity_poly.entity_id
_entity_poly.type
_entity_poly.pdbx_seq_one_letter_code
_entity_poly.pdbx_strand_id
1 'polypeptide(L)'
;MKLRLMLCTVLLALVAMPAFADTISFTNKGGLSIGSGSISATSVINSLSVDGQLILTGPVGSLNFDTGTITGGSFSGGVFAFSLENSAFIMVNNFAGTISKIGHDLYDLVGTFSGIDHGIAFTGTTNQVFSLSRDDDGRECFRNLRGETTITTAAVPEPSTLTFLGTGLIGLAGVVRRKLAARA
;
A
#
# COMPACT_ATOMS: atom_id res chain seq x y z
N MET A 1 44.33 -14.63 12.49
CA MET A 1 43.63 -13.32 12.34
C MET A 1 42.62 -13.34 11.20
N LYS A 2 42.97 -13.84 10.00
CA LYS A 2 42.10 -13.84 8.78
C LYS A 2 40.77 -14.61 8.95
N LEU A 3 40.78 -15.80 9.58
CA LEU A 3 39.56 -16.61 9.78
C LEU A 3 38.50 -15.93 10.68
N ARG A 4 38.96 -15.15 11.68
CA ARG A 4 38.06 -14.43 12.60
C ARG A 4 37.43 -13.21 11.95
N LEU A 5 38.15 -12.54 11.04
CA LEU A 5 37.61 -11.42 10.26
C LEU A 5 36.55 -11.94 9.27
N MET A 6 36.81 -13.08 8.63
CA MET A 6 35.89 -13.72 7.71
C MET A 6 34.60 -14.19 8.40
N LEU A 7 34.70 -14.71 9.62
CA LEU A 7 33.53 -15.12 10.41
C LEU A 7 32.66 -13.90 10.81
N CYS A 8 33.28 -12.78 11.19
CA CYS A 8 32.56 -11.54 11.51
C CYS A 8 31.87 -10.94 10.28
N THR A 9 32.47 -10.98 9.10
CA THR A 9 31.85 -10.47 7.87
C THR A 9 30.70 -11.35 7.41
N VAL A 10 30.79 -12.67 7.54
CA VAL A 10 29.69 -13.59 7.23
C VAL A 10 28.55 -13.41 8.22
N LEU A 11 28.81 -13.23 9.50
CA LEU A 11 27.78 -12.94 10.51
C LEU A 11 27.10 -11.59 10.25
N LEU A 12 27.84 -10.56 9.86
CA LEU A 12 27.29 -9.24 9.51
C LEU A 12 26.41 -9.31 8.26
N ALA A 13 26.82 -10.10 7.26
CA ALA A 13 26.04 -10.29 6.03
C ALA A 13 24.73 -11.05 6.25
N LEU A 14 24.70 -11.99 7.19
CA LEU A 14 23.50 -12.73 7.57
C LEU A 14 22.47 -11.84 8.34
N VAL A 15 22.93 -10.79 9.00
CA VAL A 15 22.07 -9.85 9.74
C VAL A 15 21.42 -8.81 8.84
N ALA A 16 21.97 -8.61 7.63
CA ALA A 16 21.46 -7.65 6.65
C ALA A 16 20.41 -8.28 5.72
N MET A 17 19.60 -9.23 6.17
CA MET A 17 18.45 -9.67 5.38
C MET A 17 17.47 -8.52 5.26
N PRO A 18 17.13 -8.10 4.03
CA PRO A 18 16.15 -7.05 3.83
C PRO A 18 14.82 -7.50 4.42
N ALA A 19 14.21 -6.67 5.26
CA ALA A 19 12.82 -6.82 5.63
C ALA A 19 12.01 -6.55 4.35
N PHE A 20 11.24 -7.53 3.91
CA PHE A 20 10.38 -7.37 2.74
C PHE A 20 9.11 -6.60 3.14
N ALA A 21 8.74 -5.65 2.32
CA ALA A 21 7.44 -5.01 2.40
C ALA A 21 6.46 -5.85 1.55
N ASP A 22 5.36 -6.25 2.14
CA ASP A 22 4.32 -6.94 1.39
C ASP A 22 3.58 -5.95 0.47
N THR A 23 3.31 -6.39 -0.75
CA THR A 23 2.55 -5.60 -1.72
C THR A 23 1.22 -6.28 -2.00
N ILE A 24 0.14 -5.57 -1.72
CA ILE A 24 -1.22 -6.00 -2.01
C ILE A 24 -1.72 -5.17 -3.19
N SER A 25 -2.20 -5.82 -4.24
CA SER A 25 -2.86 -5.14 -5.35
C SER A 25 -4.25 -5.73 -5.62
N PHE A 26 -5.18 -4.87 -5.99
CA PHE A 26 -6.52 -5.29 -6.34
C PHE A 26 -7.10 -4.46 -7.49
N THR A 27 -7.96 -5.10 -8.29
CA THR A 27 -8.73 -4.43 -9.34
C THR A 27 -10.16 -4.22 -8.87
N ASN A 28 -10.77 -3.11 -9.29
CA ASN A 28 -12.13 -2.78 -8.95
C ASN A 28 -12.95 -2.35 -10.17
N LYS A 29 -14.26 -2.51 -10.05
CA LYS A 29 -15.24 -2.03 -11.03
C LYS A 29 -16.49 -1.53 -10.32
N GLY A 30 -17.01 -0.38 -10.73
CA GLY A 30 -18.19 0.19 -10.08
C GLY A 30 -18.76 1.41 -10.72
N GLY A 31 -19.48 2.17 -9.93
CA GLY A 31 -20.08 3.43 -10.26
C GLY A 31 -19.35 4.60 -9.62
N LEU A 32 -19.60 5.77 -10.20
CA LEU A 32 -19.03 7.03 -9.75
C LEU A 32 -20.11 8.11 -9.80
N SER A 33 -20.11 9.02 -8.84
CA SER A 33 -20.96 10.18 -8.80
C SER A 33 -20.13 11.45 -8.66
N ILE A 34 -20.59 12.52 -9.30
CA ILE A 34 -20.00 13.86 -9.13
C ILE A 34 -20.95 14.70 -8.30
N GLY A 35 -20.41 15.23 -7.22
CA GLY A 35 -21.02 16.30 -6.44
C GLY A 35 -20.56 17.68 -6.89
N SER A 36 -20.88 18.74 -6.15
CA SER A 36 -20.43 20.10 -6.39
C SER A 36 -18.92 20.25 -6.14
N GLY A 37 -18.11 19.83 -7.11
CA GLY A 37 -16.65 19.97 -7.06
C GLY A 37 -15.89 18.80 -6.43
N SER A 38 -16.54 17.66 -6.19
CA SER A 38 -15.92 16.42 -5.72
C SER A 38 -16.36 15.22 -6.56
N ILE A 39 -15.58 14.17 -6.54
CA ILE A 39 -15.88 12.86 -7.14
C ILE A 39 -15.93 11.82 -6.05
N SER A 40 -17.05 11.13 -5.97
CA SER A 40 -17.24 9.99 -5.07
C SER A 40 -17.45 8.71 -5.87
N ALA A 41 -16.89 7.62 -5.44
CA ALA A 41 -17.06 6.34 -6.09
C ALA A 41 -17.36 5.22 -5.09
N THR A 42 -18.16 4.28 -5.55
CA THR A 42 -18.40 3.00 -4.88
C THR A 42 -18.19 1.89 -5.89
N SER A 43 -17.33 0.98 -5.58
CA SER A 43 -16.96 -0.11 -6.49
C SER A 43 -16.76 -1.43 -5.76
N VAL A 44 -16.88 -2.51 -6.51
CA VAL A 44 -16.61 -3.87 -6.05
C VAL A 44 -15.18 -4.22 -6.43
N ILE A 45 -14.43 -4.77 -5.48
CA ILE A 45 -13.10 -5.34 -5.72
C ILE A 45 -13.30 -6.72 -6.36
N ASN A 46 -12.71 -6.92 -7.55
CA ASN A 46 -12.94 -8.13 -8.36
C ASN A 46 -11.75 -9.09 -8.39
N SER A 47 -10.57 -8.64 -7.99
CA SER A 47 -9.40 -9.50 -7.86
C SER A 47 -8.48 -8.96 -6.78
N LEU A 48 -7.76 -9.87 -6.13
CA LEU A 48 -6.76 -9.58 -5.12
C LEU A 48 -5.49 -10.35 -5.45
N SER A 49 -4.37 -9.66 -5.44
CA SER A 49 -3.04 -10.23 -5.58
C SER A 49 -2.17 -9.81 -4.40
N VAL A 50 -1.30 -10.70 -3.97
CA VAL A 50 -0.28 -10.43 -2.94
C VAL A 50 1.07 -10.76 -3.56
N ASP A 51 2.02 -9.83 -3.50
CA ASP A 51 3.36 -9.93 -4.09
C ASP A 51 3.35 -10.36 -5.57
N GLY A 52 2.37 -9.84 -6.31
CA GLY A 52 2.16 -10.15 -7.73
C GLY A 52 1.51 -11.50 -8.02
N GLN A 53 1.21 -12.30 -7.00
CA GLN A 53 0.47 -13.56 -7.16
C GLN A 53 -1.02 -13.34 -6.98
N LEU A 54 -1.82 -13.75 -7.96
CA LEU A 54 -3.28 -13.69 -7.88
C LEU A 54 -3.81 -14.69 -6.84
N ILE A 55 -4.47 -14.17 -5.81
CA ILE A 55 -5.00 -14.97 -4.68
C ILE A 55 -6.49 -15.24 -4.83
N LEU A 56 -7.26 -14.21 -5.19
CA LEU A 56 -8.72 -14.28 -5.28
C LEU A 56 -9.23 -13.61 -6.56
N THR A 57 -10.31 -14.16 -7.12
CA THR A 57 -11.07 -13.60 -8.23
C THR A 57 -12.55 -13.64 -7.93
N GLY A 58 -13.30 -12.66 -8.43
CA GLY A 58 -14.70 -12.45 -8.14
C GLY A 58 -14.93 -11.29 -7.18
N PRO A 59 -16.14 -11.07 -6.68
CA PRO A 59 -16.45 -10.00 -5.74
C PRO A 59 -15.81 -10.32 -4.37
N VAL A 60 -14.62 -9.80 -4.12
CA VAL A 60 -13.82 -10.08 -2.92
C VAL A 60 -13.83 -8.93 -1.90
N GLY A 61 -14.56 -7.87 -2.19
CA GLY A 61 -14.64 -6.72 -1.28
C GLY A 61 -15.25 -5.48 -1.92
N SER A 62 -15.13 -4.37 -1.22
CA SER A 62 -15.62 -3.06 -1.68
C SER A 62 -14.56 -1.99 -1.54
N LEU A 63 -14.61 -1.02 -2.46
CA LEU A 63 -13.79 0.18 -2.48
C LEU A 63 -14.71 1.39 -2.56
N ASN A 64 -14.46 2.38 -1.70
CA ASN A 64 -15.14 3.66 -1.70
C ASN A 64 -14.08 4.76 -1.64
N PHE A 65 -14.25 5.82 -2.41
CA PHE A 65 -13.44 7.01 -2.25
C PHE A 65 -14.25 8.28 -2.49
N ASP A 66 -13.79 9.36 -1.89
CA ASP A 66 -14.22 10.73 -2.15
C ASP A 66 -12.98 11.61 -2.30
N THR A 67 -12.89 12.37 -3.37
CA THR A 67 -11.72 13.22 -3.61
C THR A 67 -11.69 14.45 -2.72
N GLY A 68 -12.82 14.80 -2.11
CA GLY A 68 -12.98 16.16 -1.59
C GLY A 68 -12.97 17.19 -2.74
N THR A 69 -12.65 18.44 -2.43
CA THR A 69 -12.69 19.54 -3.41
C THR A 69 -11.59 19.40 -4.46
N ILE A 70 -12.00 19.44 -5.74
CA ILE A 70 -11.10 19.42 -6.89
C ILE A 70 -10.82 20.85 -7.34
N THR A 71 -9.56 21.22 -7.47
CA THR A 71 -9.12 22.51 -7.95
C THR A 71 -8.05 22.35 -9.02
N GLY A 72 -8.29 22.84 -10.24
CA GLY A 72 -7.32 22.76 -11.34
C GLY A 72 -6.94 21.32 -11.74
N GLY A 73 -7.85 20.36 -11.53
CA GLY A 73 -7.58 18.93 -11.79
C GLY A 73 -6.82 18.20 -10.69
N SER A 74 -6.51 18.85 -9.57
CA SER A 74 -5.88 18.26 -8.41
C SER A 74 -6.84 18.22 -7.22
N PHE A 75 -6.65 17.25 -6.32
CA PHE A 75 -7.42 17.15 -5.08
C PHE A 75 -6.53 16.72 -3.92
N SER A 76 -6.94 17.07 -2.70
CA SER A 76 -6.26 16.69 -1.46
C SER A 76 -7.24 16.66 -0.28
N GLY A 77 -6.91 15.86 0.74
CA GLY A 77 -7.76 15.71 1.92
C GLY A 77 -9.02 14.89 1.67
N GLY A 78 -9.04 14.13 0.59
CA GLY A 78 -10.11 13.17 0.31
C GLY A 78 -10.06 11.96 1.24
N VAL A 79 -11.08 11.12 1.11
CA VAL A 79 -11.23 9.86 1.84
C VAL A 79 -11.04 8.69 0.87
N PHE A 80 -10.29 7.70 1.30
CA PHE A 80 -10.15 6.43 0.58
C PHE A 80 -10.41 5.30 1.55
N ALA A 81 -11.33 4.42 1.22
CA ALA A 81 -11.75 3.35 2.10
C ALA A 81 -11.94 2.05 1.31
N PHE A 82 -11.49 0.95 1.87
CA PHE A 82 -11.71 -0.37 1.29
C PHE A 82 -11.93 -1.42 2.37
N SER A 83 -12.64 -2.46 2.01
CA SER A 83 -12.80 -3.66 2.82
C SER A 83 -12.66 -4.88 1.93
N LEU A 84 -11.97 -5.90 2.43
CA LEU A 84 -11.94 -7.21 1.82
C LEU A 84 -12.91 -8.13 2.57
N GLU A 85 -13.43 -9.14 1.89
CA GLU A 85 -14.34 -10.10 2.50
C GLU A 85 -13.69 -10.75 3.73
N ASN A 86 -14.37 -10.71 4.87
CA ASN A 86 -13.88 -11.17 6.19
C ASN A 86 -12.68 -10.39 6.79
N SER A 87 -12.34 -9.22 6.27
CA SER A 87 -11.30 -8.36 6.84
C SER A 87 -11.85 -7.06 7.39
N ALA A 88 -11.03 -6.35 8.19
CA ALA A 88 -11.37 -5.06 8.71
C ALA A 88 -11.58 -4.03 7.59
N PHE A 89 -12.47 -3.08 7.85
CA PHE A 89 -12.65 -1.89 7.01
C PHE A 89 -11.49 -0.92 7.29
N ILE A 90 -10.77 -0.56 6.24
CA ILE A 90 -9.67 0.40 6.31
C ILE A 90 -10.12 1.70 5.67
N MET A 91 -9.96 2.82 6.38
CA MET A 91 -10.29 4.16 5.91
C MET A 91 -9.14 5.12 6.21
N VAL A 92 -8.78 5.93 5.23
CA VAL A 92 -7.78 7.00 5.35
C VAL A 92 -8.37 8.32 4.87
N ASN A 93 -7.95 9.42 5.49
CA ASN A 93 -8.47 10.78 5.24
C ASN A 93 -7.42 11.69 4.56
N ASN A 94 -6.42 11.12 3.92
CA ASN A 94 -5.34 11.82 3.26
C ASN A 94 -5.24 11.49 1.77
N PHE A 95 -6.35 11.08 1.18
CA PHE A 95 -6.40 10.77 -0.25
C PHE A 95 -6.16 12.03 -1.07
N ALA A 96 -5.15 12.00 -1.91
CA ALA A 96 -4.74 13.13 -2.73
C ALA A 96 -4.29 12.65 -4.12
N GLY A 97 -4.46 13.49 -5.13
CA GLY A 97 -4.09 13.09 -6.48
C GLY A 97 -4.47 14.10 -7.56
N THR A 98 -4.55 13.59 -8.77
CA THR A 98 -4.88 14.33 -9.96
C THR A 98 -5.92 13.63 -10.82
N ILE A 99 -6.69 14.41 -11.54
CA ILE A 99 -7.65 13.94 -12.52
C ILE A 99 -7.30 14.59 -13.85
N SER A 100 -7.12 13.78 -14.87
CA SER A 100 -6.78 14.22 -16.21
C SER A 100 -7.73 13.64 -17.25
N LYS A 101 -8.01 14.42 -18.29
CA LYS A 101 -8.78 13.93 -19.44
C LYS A 101 -7.83 13.24 -20.39
N ILE A 102 -8.05 11.95 -20.66
CA ILE A 102 -7.20 11.11 -21.51
C ILE A 102 -7.84 10.81 -22.87
N GLY A 103 -9.11 11.15 -23.07
CA GLY A 103 -9.83 10.91 -24.32
C GLY A 103 -11.14 11.69 -24.41
N HIS A 104 -11.93 11.41 -25.44
CA HIS A 104 -13.28 11.96 -25.51
C HIS A 104 -14.11 11.28 -24.41
N ASP A 105 -14.56 12.06 -23.43
CA ASP A 105 -15.33 11.60 -22.28
C ASP A 105 -14.67 10.51 -21.43
N LEU A 106 -13.34 10.36 -21.51
CA LEU A 106 -12.56 9.43 -20.73
C LEU A 106 -11.59 10.19 -19.82
N TYR A 107 -11.59 9.84 -18.55
CA TYR A 107 -10.80 10.47 -17.50
C TYR A 107 -9.99 9.43 -16.74
N ASP A 108 -8.82 9.86 -16.30
CA ASP A 108 -7.90 9.13 -15.45
C ASP A 108 -7.75 9.86 -14.12
N LEU A 109 -7.96 9.16 -13.01
CA LEU A 109 -7.72 9.63 -11.66
C LEU A 109 -6.56 8.82 -11.08
N VAL A 110 -5.47 9.51 -10.81
CA VAL A 110 -4.32 8.94 -10.11
C VAL A 110 -4.26 9.53 -8.72
N GLY A 111 -4.29 8.68 -7.71
CA GLY A 111 -4.30 9.09 -6.32
C GLY A 111 -3.32 8.31 -5.46
N THR A 112 -2.94 8.92 -4.35
CA THR A 112 -2.09 8.33 -3.31
C THR A 112 -2.75 8.48 -1.95
N PHE A 113 -2.48 7.57 -1.06
CA PHE A 113 -2.95 7.58 0.32
C PHE A 113 -1.95 6.86 1.22
N SER A 114 -2.03 7.13 2.52
CA SER A 114 -1.21 6.44 3.51
C SER A 114 -1.97 6.30 4.83
N GLY A 115 -1.58 5.32 5.62
CA GLY A 115 -2.23 5.06 6.89
C GLY A 115 -1.41 4.15 7.79
N ILE A 116 -2.02 3.81 8.93
CA ILE A 116 -1.50 2.83 9.87
C ILE A 116 -2.64 1.85 10.16
N ASP A 117 -2.40 0.57 9.96
CA ASP A 117 -3.30 -0.49 10.34
C ASP A 117 -2.62 -1.43 11.33
N HIS A 118 -3.23 -1.64 12.51
CA HIS A 118 -2.66 -2.45 13.59
C HIS A 118 -1.19 -2.11 13.95
N GLY A 119 -0.81 -0.84 13.83
CA GLY A 119 0.56 -0.36 14.10
C GLY A 119 1.53 -0.52 12.92
N ILE A 120 1.10 -1.06 11.81
CA ILE A 120 1.90 -1.20 10.58
C ILE A 120 1.55 -0.04 9.64
N ALA A 121 2.56 0.76 9.29
CA ALA A 121 2.39 1.83 8.33
C ALA A 121 2.27 1.25 6.91
N PHE A 122 1.40 1.84 6.10
CA PHE A 122 1.26 1.50 4.70
C PHE A 122 1.11 2.75 3.83
N THR A 123 1.46 2.61 2.57
CA THR A 123 1.19 3.59 1.52
C THR A 123 0.46 2.91 0.38
N GLY A 124 -0.40 3.64 -0.30
CA GLY A 124 -1.13 3.10 -1.45
C GLY A 124 -1.17 4.09 -2.60
N THR A 125 -1.28 3.54 -3.78
CA THR A 125 -1.53 4.25 -5.03
C THR A 125 -2.73 3.65 -5.71
N THR A 126 -3.57 4.47 -6.32
CA THR A 126 -4.71 4.00 -7.11
C THR A 126 -4.74 4.72 -8.45
N ASN A 127 -5.07 3.97 -9.48
CA ASN A 127 -5.34 4.47 -10.81
C ASN A 127 -6.77 4.05 -11.20
N GLN A 128 -7.62 5.02 -11.47
CA GLN A 128 -9.03 4.81 -11.75
C GLN A 128 -9.42 5.47 -13.07
N VAL A 129 -9.85 4.67 -14.02
CA VAL A 129 -10.33 5.16 -15.33
C VAL A 129 -11.85 5.13 -15.35
N PHE A 130 -12.46 6.23 -15.74
CA PHE A 130 -13.92 6.36 -15.83
C PHE A 130 -14.35 7.15 -17.06
N SER A 131 -15.54 6.86 -17.54
CA SER A 131 -16.12 7.56 -18.68
C SER A 131 -17.29 8.45 -18.24
N LEU A 132 -17.36 9.63 -18.84
CA LEU A 132 -18.51 10.51 -18.76
C LEU A 132 -19.56 10.03 -19.77
N SER A 133 -20.78 9.81 -19.32
CA SER A 133 -21.94 9.55 -20.18
C SER A 133 -23.03 10.55 -19.84
N ARG A 134 -23.84 10.96 -20.82
CA ARG A 134 -25.07 11.70 -20.55
C ARG A 134 -26.23 10.73 -20.50
N ASP A 135 -27.06 10.91 -19.49
CA ASP A 135 -28.35 10.22 -19.41
C ASP A 135 -29.35 10.82 -20.42
N ASP A 136 -30.44 10.11 -20.68
CA ASP A 136 -31.49 10.55 -21.61
C ASP A 136 -32.11 11.91 -21.20
N ASP A 137 -32.03 12.26 -19.92
CA ASP A 137 -32.42 13.57 -19.36
C ASP A 137 -31.34 14.65 -19.49
N GLY A 138 -30.22 14.39 -20.16
CA GLY A 138 -29.10 15.32 -20.33
C GLY A 138 -28.23 15.52 -19.11
N ARG A 139 -28.44 14.75 -18.03
CA ARG A 139 -27.60 14.76 -16.84
C ARG A 139 -26.30 14.01 -17.09
N GLU A 140 -25.22 14.58 -16.64
CA GLU A 140 -23.92 13.92 -16.71
C GLU A 140 -23.87 12.78 -15.70
N CYS A 141 -23.76 11.56 -16.21
CA CYS A 141 -23.61 10.34 -15.43
C CYS A 141 -22.26 9.72 -15.72
N PHE A 142 -21.56 9.31 -14.70
CA PHE A 142 -20.30 8.57 -14.87
C PHE A 142 -20.58 7.08 -14.87
N ARG A 143 -20.11 6.40 -15.90
CA ARG A 143 -20.25 4.97 -16.07
C ARG A 143 -18.87 4.34 -16.21
N ASN A 144 -18.79 3.05 -15.87
CA ASN A 144 -17.62 2.22 -16.09
C ASN A 144 -16.36 2.68 -15.37
N LEU A 145 -16.46 2.93 -14.05
CA LEU A 145 -15.26 3.01 -13.22
C LEU A 145 -14.54 1.66 -13.23
N ARG A 146 -13.28 1.70 -13.61
CA ARG A 146 -12.37 0.58 -13.49
C ARG A 146 -11.05 1.08 -12.95
N GLY A 147 -10.47 0.34 -12.05
CA GLY A 147 -9.20 0.77 -11.49
C GLY A 147 -8.38 -0.37 -10.90
N GLU A 148 -7.16 0.01 -10.60
CA GLU A 148 -6.20 -0.80 -9.89
C GLU A 148 -5.68 0.00 -8.71
N THR A 149 -5.54 -0.67 -7.58
CA THR A 149 -4.98 -0.09 -6.37
C THR A 149 -3.87 -1.00 -5.87
N THR A 150 -2.73 -0.41 -5.56
CA THR A 150 -1.59 -1.10 -4.96
C THR A 150 -1.31 -0.50 -3.59
N ILE A 151 -1.15 -1.35 -2.59
CA ILE A 151 -0.82 -1.00 -1.22
C ILE A 151 0.50 -1.68 -0.87
N THR A 152 1.43 -0.92 -0.34
CA THR A 152 2.71 -1.44 0.14
C THR A 152 2.81 -1.17 1.64
N THR A 153 3.03 -2.22 2.41
CA THR A 153 3.26 -2.11 3.85
C THR A 153 4.70 -1.70 4.13
N ALA A 154 4.93 -1.01 5.25
CA ALA A 154 6.31 -0.79 5.70
C ALA A 154 6.95 -2.14 6.03
N ALA A 155 8.20 -2.29 5.61
CA ALA A 155 8.98 -3.47 5.94
C ALA A 155 9.13 -3.59 7.47
N VAL A 156 8.57 -4.63 8.05
CA VAL A 156 8.70 -4.93 9.48
C VAL A 156 9.84 -5.93 9.64
N PRO A 157 10.92 -5.61 10.38
CA PRO A 157 11.96 -6.57 10.68
C PRO A 157 11.32 -7.78 11.37
N GLU A 158 11.51 -8.97 10.81
CA GLU A 158 10.98 -10.20 11.41
C GLU A 158 11.50 -10.36 12.85
N PRO A 159 10.69 -10.85 13.79
CA PRO A 159 11.11 -11.09 15.17
C PRO A 159 12.37 -11.98 15.27
N SER A 160 12.56 -12.89 14.32
CA SER A 160 13.76 -13.69 14.16
C SER A 160 15.02 -12.86 13.94
N THR A 161 14.94 -11.80 13.10
CA THR A 161 16.06 -10.89 12.84
C THR A 161 16.46 -10.14 14.10
N LEU A 162 15.52 -9.67 14.88
CA LEU A 162 15.77 -9.01 16.17
C LEU A 162 16.36 -9.99 17.20
N THR A 163 15.89 -11.23 17.22
CA THR A 163 16.40 -12.29 18.11
C THR A 163 17.84 -12.68 17.72
N PHE A 164 18.14 -12.82 16.42
CA PHE A 164 19.50 -13.08 15.93
C PHE A 164 20.44 -11.91 16.21
N LEU A 165 20.00 -10.67 16.04
CA LEU A 165 20.79 -9.50 16.37
C LEU A 165 21.09 -9.47 17.87
N GLY A 166 20.10 -9.68 18.71
CA GLY A 166 20.27 -9.73 20.17
C GLY A 166 21.21 -10.83 20.62
N THR A 167 21.01 -12.05 20.14
CA THR A 167 21.90 -13.21 20.49
C THR A 167 23.30 -13.04 19.92
N GLY A 168 23.44 -12.49 18.72
CA GLY A 168 24.73 -12.15 18.11
C GLY A 168 25.54 -11.14 18.91
N LEU A 169 24.89 -10.09 19.39
CA LEU A 169 25.51 -9.08 20.26
C LEU A 169 25.95 -9.65 21.62
N ILE A 170 25.13 -10.50 22.24
CA ILE A 170 25.47 -11.19 23.48
C ILE A 170 26.66 -12.12 23.27
N GLY A 171 26.69 -12.87 22.16
CA GLY A 171 27.79 -13.74 21.79
C GLY A 171 29.11 -12.98 21.60
N LEU A 172 29.07 -11.83 20.91
CA LEU A 172 30.22 -10.95 20.72
C LEU A 172 30.73 -10.37 22.03
N ALA A 173 29.85 -9.90 22.89
CA ALA A 173 30.21 -9.38 24.23
C ALA A 173 30.91 -10.47 25.08
N GLY A 174 30.44 -11.72 25.03
CA GLY A 174 31.06 -12.85 25.69
C GLY A 174 32.47 -13.16 25.21
N VAL A 175 32.69 -13.11 23.88
CA VAL A 175 34.03 -13.33 23.30
C VAL A 175 35.02 -12.21 23.67
N VAL A 176 34.56 -10.96 23.66
CA VAL A 176 35.38 -9.78 24.05
C VAL A 176 35.79 -9.89 25.52
N ARG A 177 34.82 -10.17 26.41
CA ARG A 177 35.09 -10.34 27.87
C ARG A 177 36.11 -11.43 28.14
N ARG A 178 36.00 -12.57 27.45
CA ARG A 178 36.93 -13.71 27.62
C ARG A 178 38.35 -13.38 27.17
N LYS A 179 38.51 -12.56 26.13
CA LYS A 179 39.82 -12.09 25.66
C LYS A 179 40.47 -11.08 26.60
N LEU A 180 39.69 -10.19 27.20
CA LEU A 180 40.19 -9.24 28.17
C LEU A 180 40.64 -9.93 29.47
N ALA A 181 39.84 -10.89 29.94
CA ALA A 181 40.21 -11.70 31.11
C ALA A 181 41.45 -12.60 30.93
N ALA A 182 41.76 -13.01 29.70
CA ALA A 182 42.93 -13.81 29.38
C ALA A 182 44.23 -12.98 29.21
N ARG A 183 44.15 -11.65 29.29
CA ARG A 183 45.27 -10.71 29.17
C ARG A 183 45.62 -10.01 30.51
N ALA A 184 44.81 -10.21 31.53
CA ALA A 184 45.04 -9.77 32.90
C ALA A 184 45.65 -10.91 33.73
#